data_3ff3488264f709586d301d78055024b9
#
_entry.id   3ff3488264f709586d301d78055024b9
#
_cell.length_a   1.000
_cell.length_b   1.000
_cell.length_c   1.000
_cell.angle_alpha   90.00
_cell.angle_beta   90.00
_cell.angle_gamma   90.00
#
_symmetry.space_group_name_H-M   'P 1'
#
loop_
_entity.id
_entity.type
_entity.pdbx_description
1 polymer ?
#
loop_
_entity_poly.entity_id
_entity_poly.type
_entity_poly.pdbx_seq_one_letter_code
_entity_poly.pdbx_strand_id
1 'polypeptide(L)'
;MKNKYVFLGDSLIFGYGVKPKDNWVNKLKTTYDLDIHNKGINGSTSTDMLVRFQKDVINLYPNILFLMAGTNDLLSNRPVTSIVNNIEVMIKDALSNNIEVYIGIPPNIIPEMANELFMRSDTYDYCNENLPLLRNELLNLCTSYSLKYIDFYSLTENAKELSNLYVDGIHLNPQGQNLLFKTAKKLFN
;
A
#
# COMPACT_ATOMS: atom_id res chain seq x y z
N MET A 1 26.07 0.90 -8.89
CA MET A 1 24.79 0.94 -9.64
C MET A 1 23.71 1.39 -8.65
N LYS A 2 22.72 2.20 -9.08
CA LYS A 2 21.57 2.54 -8.22
C LYS A 2 20.68 1.33 -8.04
N ASN A 3 20.11 1.15 -6.84
CA ASN A 3 19.09 0.13 -6.62
C ASN A 3 17.84 0.46 -7.42
N LYS A 4 17.29 -0.55 -8.08
CA LYS A 4 16.00 -0.49 -8.77
C LYS A 4 14.91 -0.93 -7.81
N TYR A 5 13.88 -0.09 -7.70
CA TYR A 5 12.72 -0.32 -6.83
C TYR A 5 11.48 -0.56 -7.68
N VAL A 6 10.69 -1.54 -7.32
CA VAL A 6 9.31 -1.69 -7.80
C VAL A 6 8.36 -1.41 -6.64
N PHE A 7 7.41 -0.52 -6.85
CA PHE A 7 6.32 -0.22 -5.92
C PHE A 7 5.05 -0.85 -6.47
N LEU A 8 4.67 -2.01 -5.96
CA LEU A 8 3.47 -2.75 -6.36
C LEU A 8 2.33 -2.42 -5.40
N GLY A 9 1.16 -2.09 -5.96
CA GLY A 9 -0.01 -1.77 -5.15
C GLY A 9 -1.21 -1.32 -5.97
N ASP A 10 -2.10 -0.63 -5.29
CA ASP A 10 -3.36 -0.11 -5.80
C ASP A 10 -3.32 1.42 -6.04
N SER A 11 -4.47 2.08 -5.85
CA SER A 11 -4.61 3.54 -5.95
C SER A 11 -3.77 4.32 -4.94
N LEU A 12 -3.43 3.74 -3.80
CA LEU A 12 -2.61 4.36 -2.77
C LEU A 12 -1.12 4.44 -3.20
N ILE A 13 -0.65 3.50 -4.01
CA ILE A 13 0.66 3.54 -4.68
C ILE A 13 0.59 4.41 -5.93
N PHE A 14 -0.47 4.27 -6.75
CA PHE A 14 -0.69 5.05 -7.96
C PHE A 14 -0.71 6.55 -7.66
N GLY A 15 -1.33 6.96 -6.55
CA GLY A 15 -1.55 8.36 -6.18
C GLY A 15 -2.85 8.92 -6.73
N TYR A 16 -3.94 8.14 -6.64
CA TYR A 16 -5.26 8.59 -7.04
C TYR A 16 -5.66 9.87 -6.30
N GLY A 17 -6.35 10.78 -7.00
CA GLY A 17 -6.87 12.03 -6.45
C GLY A 17 -5.84 13.15 -6.26
N VAL A 18 -4.54 12.92 -6.57
CA VAL A 18 -3.52 13.95 -6.46
C VAL A 18 -2.70 14.12 -7.76
N LYS A 19 -2.06 15.29 -7.91
CA LYS A 19 -1.11 15.51 -9.02
C LYS A 19 0.13 14.63 -8.82
N PRO A 20 0.83 14.23 -9.91
CA PRO A 20 2.05 13.42 -9.79
C PRO A 20 3.10 13.96 -8.83
N LYS A 21 3.30 15.29 -8.76
CA LYS A 21 4.24 15.93 -7.83
C LYS A 21 3.86 15.78 -6.36
N ASP A 22 2.59 15.50 -6.06
CA ASP A 22 2.05 15.36 -4.70
C ASP A 22 1.99 13.89 -4.26
N ASN A 23 2.08 12.92 -5.19
CA ASN A 23 2.14 11.50 -4.89
C ASN A 23 3.40 11.17 -4.07
N TRP A 24 3.25 10.44 -2.96
CA TRP A 24 4.31 10.13 -2.03
C TRP A 24 5.43 9.27 -2.65
N VAL A 25 5.09 8.33 -3.55
CA VAL A 25 6.07 7.50 -4.26
C VAL A 25 6.90 8.36 -5.22
N ASN A 26 6.25 9.28 -5.93
CA ASN A 26 6.95 10.19 -6.83
C ASN A 26 7.83 11.19 -6.07
N LYS A 27 7.40 11.65 -4.88
CA LYS A 27 8.25 12.45 -3.99
C LYS A 27 9.50 11.70 -3.55
N LEU A 28 9.39 10.40 -3.19
CA LEU A 28 10.56 9.57 -2.90
C LEU A 28 11.50 9.50 -4.11
N LYS A 29 10.95 9.18 -5.28
CA LYS A 29 11.70 9.10 -6.54
C LYS A 29 12.51 10.36 -6.82
N THR A 30 11.86 11.52 -6.72
CA THR A 30 12.48 12.80 -7.10
C THR A 30 13.41 13.36 -6.02
N THR A 31 13.06 13.18 -4.74
CA THR A 31 13.85 13.73 -3.62
C THR A 31 15.18 13.00 -3.43
N TYR A 32 15.18 11.68 -3.62
CA TYR A 32 16.37 10.84 -3.40
C TYR A 32 16.99 10.32 -4.71
N ASP A 33 16.50 10.77 -5.86
CA ASP A 33 16.95 10.34 -7.19
C ASP A 33 16.95 8.80 -7.32
N LEU A 34 15.86 8.15 -6.82
CA LEU A 34 15.72 6.70 -6.83
C LEU A 34 15.18 6.21 -8.19
N ASP A 35 15.65 5.04 -8.62
CA ASP A 35 15.09 4.34 -9.78
C ASP A 35 13.82 3.58 -9.38
N ILE A 36 12.71 4.31 -9.23
CA ILE A 36 11.41 3.74 -8.82
C ILE A 36 10.52 3.50 -10.03
N HIS A 37 10.03 2.28 -10.17
CA HIS A 37 8.97 1.86 -11.06
C HIS A 37 7.65 1.75 -10.28
N ASN A 38 6.79 2.77 -10.42
CA ASN A 38 5.46 2.74 -9.80
C ASN A 38 4.53 1.81 -10.59
N LYS A 39 4.10 0.72 -9.96
CA LYS A 39 3.19 -0.32 -10.47
C LYS A 39 1.86 -0.32 -9.70
N GLY A 40 1.46 0.84 -9.17
CA GLY A 40 0.13 1.05 -8.64
C GLY A 40 -0.92 1.05 -9.75
N ILE A 41 -2.03 0.33 -9.55
CA ILE A 41 -3.19 0.31 -10.44
C ILE A 41 -4.44 0.52 -9.59
N ASN A 42 -5.24 1.53 -9.95
CA ASN A 42 -6.47 1.85 -9.22
C ASN A 42 -7.41 0.64 -9.14
N GLY A 43 -7.97 0.38 -7.96
CA GLY A 43 -8.90 -0.73 -7.73
C GLY A 43 -8.24 -2.12 -7.66
N SER A 44 -6.91 -2.23 -7.81
CA SER A 44 -6.21 -3.51 -7.82
C SER A 44 -6.32 -4.21 -6.47
N THR A 45 -6.77 -5.46 -6.47
CA THR A 45 -6.78 -6.35 -5.31
C THR A 45 -5.47 -7.13 -5.20
N SER A 46 -5.24 -7.82 -4.08
CA SER A 46 -4.09 -8.71 -3.91
C SER A 46 -4.05 -9.81 -4.97
N THR A 47 -5.22 -10.30 -5.42
CA THR A 47 -5.34 -11.28 -6.52
C THR A 47 -4.88 -10.69 -7.86
N ASP A 48 -5.29 -9.44 -8.17
CA ASP A 48 -4.87 -8.77 -9.41
C ASP A 48 -3.36 -8.53 -9.41
N MET A 49 -2.80 -8.17 -8.25
CA MET A 49 -1.35 -8.01 -8.09
C MET A 49 -0.61 -9.32 -8.30
N LEU A 50 -1.12 -10.43 -7.73
CA LEU A 50 -0.55 -11.75 -7.90
C LEU A 50 -0.55 -12.18 -9.38
N VAL A 51 -1.65 -11.98 -10.10
CA VAL A 51 -1.76 -12.31 -11.53
C VAL A 51 -0.74 -11.57 -12.39
N ARG A 52 -0.45 -10.31 -12.08
CA ARG A 52 0.52 -9.49 -12.82
C ARG A 52 1.94 -9.50 -12.24
N PHE A 53 2.19 -10.26 -11.16
CA PHE A 53 3.43 -10.22 -10.40
C PHE A 53 4.67 -10.52 -11.24
N GLN A 54 4.61 -11.58 -12.03
CA GLN A 54 5.71 -11.95 -12.94
C GLN A 54 6.09 -10.80 -13.89
N LYS A 55 5.08 -10.16 -14.51
CA LYS A 55 5.29 -9.08 -15.49
C LYS A 55 5.76 -7.78 -14.82
N ASP A 56 5.12 -7.41 -13.71
CA ASP A 56 5.28 -6.09 -13.11
C ASP A 56 6.42 -6.03 -12.08
N VAL A 57 6.87 -7.20 -11.59
CA VAL A 57 7.95 -7.29 -10.60
C VAL A 57 9.11 -8.12 -11.14
N ILE A 58 8.93 -9.42 -11.30
CA ILE A 58 10.05 -10.34 -11.58
C ILE A 58 10.79 -9.99 -12.86
N ASN A 59 10.07 -9.75 -13.96
CA ASN A 59 10.66 -9.41 -15.27
C ASN A 59 11.35 -8.04 -15.29
N LEU A 60 11.20 -7.22 -14.26
CA LEU A 60 11.92 -5.94 -14.13
C LEU A 60 13.26 -6.09 -13.41
N TYR A 61 13.51 -7.25 -12.79
CA TYR A 61 14.73 -7.51 -12.03
C TYR A 61 15.05 -6.41 -11.00
N PRO A 62 14.12 -6.07 -10.09
CA PRO A 62 14.39 -5.05 -9.08
C PRO A 62 15.31 -5.59 -7.99
N ASN A 63 16.00 -4.68 -7.30
CA ASN A 63 16.69 -5.01 -6.06
C ASN A 63 15.71 -5.06 -4.89
N ILE A 64 14.67 -4.22 -4.92
CA ILE A 64 13.74 -4.03 -3.83
C ILE A 64 12.31 -3.92 -4.36
N LEU A 65 11.41 -4.72 -3.78
CA LEU A 65 9.97 -4.62 -3.94
C LEU A 65 9.36 -3.92 -2.72
N PHE A 66 8.62 -2.84 -2.92
CA PHE A 66 7.68 -2.31 -1.94
C PHE A 66 6.28 -2.79 -2.32
N LEU A 67 5.63 -3.56 -1.44
CA LEU A 67 4.30 -4.16 -1.67
C LEU A 67 3.30 -3.59 -0.67
N MET A 68 2.19 -3.02 -1.16
CA MET A 68 1.07 -2.55 -0.34
C MET A 68 -0.24 -2.97 -0.99
N ALA A 69 -1.05 -3.76 -0.27
CA ALA A 69 -2.29 -4.34 -0.75
C ALA A 69 -3.29 -4.58 0.39
N GLY A 70 -4.55 -4.77 0.04
CA GLY A 70 -5.59 -5.26 0.94
C GLY A 70 -6.82 -4.37 1.07
N THR A 71 -6.69 -3.05 0.90
CA THR A 71 -7.85 -2.15 1.00
C THR A 71 -8.97 -2.53 0.01
N ASN A 72 -8.63 -2.73 -1.28
CA ASN A 72 -9.63 -3.11 -2.29
C ASN A 72 -10.18 -4.53 -2.10
N ASP A 73 -9.39 -5.44 -1.54
CA ASP A 73 -9.87 -6.77 -1.17
C ASP A 73 -10.95 -6.66 -0.10
N LEU A 74 -10.69 -5.90 0.96
CA LEU A 74 -11.64 -5.67 2.05
C LEU A 74 -12.89 -4.92 1.56
N LEU A 75 -12.73 -3.89 0.73
CA LEU A 75 -13.85 -3.21 0.07
C LEU A 75 -14.67 -4.13 -0.85
N SER A 76 -14.13 -5.29 -1.23
CA SER A 76 -14.82 -6.35 -1.96
C SER A 76 -15.28 -7.50 -1.07
N ASN A 77 -15.35 -7.29 0.25
CA ASN A 77 -15.74 -8.28 1.28
C ASN A 77 -14.90 -9.57 1.24
N ARG A 78 -13.63 -9.50 0.84
CA ARG A 78 -12.74 -10.66 0.86
C ARG A 78 -12.21 -10.89 2.27
N PRO A 79 -12.09 -12.14 2.72
CA PRO A 79 -11.58 -12.45 4.05
C PRO A 79 -10.08 -12.13 4.14
N VAL A 80 -9.64 -11.64 5.30
CA VAL A 80 -8.24 -11.29 5.59
C VAL A 80 -7.27 -12.43 5.26
N THR A 81 -7.65 -13.67 5.57
CA THR A 81 -6.83 -14.86 5.28
C THR A 81 -6.50 -15.02 3.79
N SER A 82 -7.45 -14.72 2.90
CA SER A 82 -7.21 -14.76 1.45
C SER A 82 -6.21 -13.70 1.01
N ILE A 83 -6.30 -12.49 1.58
CA ILE A 83 -5.39 -11.37 1.29
C ILE A 83 -3.97 -11.72 1.74
N VAL A 84 -3.84 -12.20 2.97
CA VAL A 84 -2.56 -12.59 3.57
C VAL A 84 -1.88 -13.70 2.77
N ASN A 85 -2.64 -14.73 2.37
CA ASN A 85 -2.12 -15.81 1.54
C ASN A 85 -1.58 -15.30 0.20
N ASN A 86 -2.30 -14.40 -0.49
CA ASN A 86 -1.83 -13.82 -1.74
C ASN A 86 -0.53 -13.01 -1.55
N ILE A 87 -0.47 -12.20 -0.49
CA ILE A 87 0.72 -11.39 -0.15
C ILE A 87 1.90 -12.32 0.18
N GLU A 88 1.67 -13.37 0.95
CA GLU A 88 2.71 -14.34 1.32
C GLU A 88 3.29 -15.05 0.09
N VAL A 89 2.44 -15.43 -0.88
CA VAL A 89 2.91 -16.00 -2.16
C VAL A 89 3.82 -15.03 -2.89
N MET A 90 3.44 -13.75 -3.00
CA MET A 90 4.25 -12.71 -3.64
C MET A 90 5.58 -12.47 -2.89
N ILE A 91 5.57 -12.50 -1.54
CA ILE A 91 6.79 -12.41 -0.72
C ILE A 91 7.74 -13.57 -1.03
N LYS A 92 7.24 -14.81 -1.01
CA LYS A 92 8.04 -16.02 -1.28
C LYS A 92 8.65 -15.98 -2.68
N ASP A 93 7.86 -15.57 -3.67
CA ASP A 93 8.32 -15.47 -5.05
C ASP A 93 9.41 -14.39 -5.20
N ALA A 94 9.22 -13.20 -4.61
CA ALA A 94 10.23 -12.15 -4.61
C ALA A 94 11.55 -12.61 -3.94
N LEU A 95 11.47 -13.20 -2.74
CA LEU A 95 12.64 -13.67 -2.00
C LEU A 95 13.39 -14.77 -2.76
N SER A 96 12.68 -15.69 -3.43
CA SER A 96 13.28 -16.74 -4.25
C SER A 96 14.03 -16.19 -5.48
N ASN A 97 13.68 -14.99 -5.91
CA ASN A 97 14.34 -14.24 -6.98
C ASN A 97 15.40 -13.23 -6.47
N ASN A 98 15.83 -13.35 -5.20
CA ASN A 98 16.78 -12.45 -4.53
C ASN A 98 16.35 -10.97 -4.51
N ILE A 99 15.04 -10.71 -4.44
CA ILE A 99 14.48 -9.38 -4.31
C ILE A 99 14.20 -9.09 -2.83
N GLU A 100 14.77 -8.03 -2.28
CA GLU A 100 14.45 -7.58 -0.92
C GLU A 100 13.00 -7.04 -0.88
N VAL A 101 12.22 -7.44 0.13
CA VAL A 101 10.80 -7.07 0.22
C VAL A 101 10.55 -6.12 1.38
N TYR A 102 9.86 -5.02 1.08
CA TYR A 102 9.33 -4.05 2.05
C TYR A 102 7.81 -4.09 2.00
N ILE A 103 7.16 -4.15 3.15
CA ILE A 103 5.70 -4.16 3.25
C ILE A 103 5.17 -2.79 3.65
N GLY A 104 4.20 -2.27 2.91
CA GLY A 104 3.36 -1.16 3.33
C GLY A 104 2.07 -1.68 3.95
N ILE A 105 1.81 -1.36 5.21
CA ILE A 105 0.51 -1.63 5.82
C ILE A 105 -0.42 -0.48 5.43
N PRO A 106 -1.57 -0.76 4.77
CA PRO A 106 -2.45 0.29 4.26
C PRO A 106 -2.93 1.26 5.35
N PRO A 107 -3.14 2.55 5.04
CA PRO A 107 -3.74 3.51 5.96
C PRO A 107 -5.19 3.16 6.25
N ASN A 108 -5.76 3.75 7.31
CA ASN A 108 -7.17 3.69 7.63
C ASN A 108 -8.03 4.22 6.49
N ILE A 109 -9.32 3.88 6.53
CA ILE A 109 -10.37 4.55 5.74
C ILE A 109 -11.33 5.27 6.67
N ILE A 110 -12.20 6.13 6.11
CA ILE A 110 -13.25 6.86 6.81
C ILE A 110 -14.59 6.48 6.17
N PRO A 111 -15.29 5.47 6.71
CA PRO A 111 -16.54 4.96 6.15
C PRO A 111 -17.60 6.04 5.93
N GLU A 112 -17.77 6.96 6.88
CA GLU A 112 -18.76 8.03 6.79
C GLU A 112 -18.50 8.92 5.57
N MET A 113 -17.26 9.32 5.36
CA MET A 113 -16.87 10.17 4.23
C MET A 113 -17.01 9.41 2.89
N ALA A 114 -16.66 8.13 2.86
CA ALA A 114 -16.84 7.30 1.67
C ALA A 114 -18.33 7.11 1.33
N ASN A 115 -19.18 6.89 2.34
CA ASN A 115 -20.63 6.77 2.19
C ASN A 115 -21.30 8.07 1.70
N GLU A 116 -20.74 9.23 2.06
CA GLU A 116 -21.25 10.53 1.60
C GLU A 116 -20.91 10.81 0.12
N LEU A 117 -19.70 10.43 -0.31
CA LEU A 117 -19.16 10.77 -1.63
C LEU A 117 -19.41 9.71 -2.70
N PHE A 118 -19.60 8.47 -2.29
CA PHE A 118 -19.93 7.35 -3.16
C PHE A 118 -21.33 6.83 -2.84
N MET A 119 -21.70 5.69 -3.40
CA MET A 119 -22.94 5.00 -3.04
C MET A 119 -22.76 4.33 -1.67
N ARG A 120 -23.75 4.47 -0.78
CA ARG A 120 -23.76 3.80 0.52
C ARG A 120 -23.56 2.30 0.38
N SER A 121 -22.65 1.76 1.18
CA SER A 121 -22.30 0.34 1.14
C SER A 121 -21.74 -0.13 2.49
N ASP A 122 -22.20 -1.26 2.97
CA ASP A 122 -21.68 -1.93 4.17
C ASP A 122 -20.21 -2.40 3.98
N THR A 123 -19.70 -2.37 2.75
CA THR A 123 -18.30 -2.73 2.46
C THR A 123 -17.29 -1.78 3.09
N TYR A 124 -17.66 -0.51 3.32
CA TYR A 124 -16.78 0.45 4.01
C TYR A 124 -16.63 0.10 5.49
N ASP A 125 -17.74 -0.28 6.14
CA ASP A 125 -17.72 -0.73 7.54
C ASP A 125 -16.94 -2.03 7.65
N TYR A 126 -17.21 -3.00 6.78
CA TYR A 126 -16.43 -4.25 6.72
C TYR A 126 -14.93 -3.99 6.54
N CYS A 127 -14.55 -3.10 5.63
CA CYS A 127 -13.15 -2.74 5.42
C CYS A 127 -12.53 -2.14 6.69
N ASN A 128 -13.21 -1.17 7.30
CA ASN A 128 -12.74 -0.50 8.51
C ASN A 128 -12.56 -1.46 9.69
N GLU A 129 -13.49 -2.39 9.88
CA GLU A 129 -13.42 -3.41 10.95
C GLU A 129 -12.31 -4.44 10.73
N ASN A 130 -11.97 -4.75 9.47
CA ASN A 130 -10.99 -5.78 9.12
C ASN A 130 -9.58 -5.24 8.83
N LEU A 131 -9.39 -3.94 8.63
CA LEU A 131 -8.06 -3.34 8.48
C LEU A 131 -7.13 -3.61 9.68
N PRO A 132 -7.57 -3.50 10.96
CA PRO A 132 -6.74 -3.85 12.12
C PRO A 132 -6.32 -5.32 12.11
N LEU A 133 -7.20 -6.23 11.70
CA LEU A 133 -6.89 -7.66 11.59
C LEU A 133 -5.85 -7.90 10.48
N LEU A 134 -6.04 -7.29 9.31
CA LEU A 134 -5.08 -7.35 8.22
C LEU A 134 -3.71 -6.80 8.66
N ARG A 135 -3.69 -5.65 9.35
CA ARG A 135 -2.46 -5.07 9.89
C ARG A 135 -1.70 -6.08 10.76
N ASN A 136 -2.39 -6.72 11.71
CA ASN A 136 -1.76 -7.68 12.61
C ASN A 136 -1.16 -8.87 11.85
N GLU A 137 -1.88 -9.40 10.87
CA GLU A 137 -1.39 -10.51 10.04
C GLU A 137 -0.20 -10.08 9.17
N LEU A 138 -0.19 -8.86 8.62
CA LEU A 138 0.96 -8.34 7.87
C LEU A 138 2.19 -8.15 8.77
N LEU A 139 2.01 -7.71 10.02
CA LEU A 139 3.11 -7.63 11.00
C LEU A 139 3.66 -9.01 11.35
N ASN A 140 2.78 -10.04 11.46
CA ASN A 140 3.19 -11.44 11.65
C ASN A 140 4.04 -11.93 10.46
N LEU A 141 3.63 -11.65 9.22
CA LEU A 141 4.42 -11.96 8.03
C LEU A 141 5.78 -11.24 8.06
N CYS A 142 5.79 -9.94 8.38
CA CYS A 142 7.05 -9.18 8.47
C CYS A 142 8.01 -9.79 9.49
N THR A 143 7.49 -10.23 10.64
CA THR A 143 8.28 -10.91 11.67
C THR A 143 8.80 -12.26 11.16
N SER A 144 7.93 -13.08 10.56
CA SER A 144 8.27 -14.44 10.10
C SER A 144 9.32 -14.47 9.00
N TYR A 145 9.29 -13.48 8.10
CA TYR A 145 10.22 -13.35 6.98
C TYR A 145 11.32 -12.32 7.21
N SER A 146 11.40 -11.71 8.41
CA SER A 146 12.36 -10.64 8.76
C SER A 146 12.32 -9.46 7.76
N LEU A 147 11.12 -9.03 7.37
CA LEU A 147 10.92 -7.98 6.38
C LEU A 147 10.91 -6.59 7.02
N LYS A 148 11.39 -5.60 6.29
CA LYS A 148 11.16 -4.19 6.61
C LYS A 148 9.73 -3.81 6.26
N TYR A 149 9.14 -2.90 7.04
CA TYR A 149 7.77 -2.44 6.80
C TYR A 149 7.55 -0.98 7.16
N ILE A 150 6.47 -0.41 6.66
CA ILE A 150 5.93 0.87 7.08
C ILE A 150 4.47 0.66 7.48
N ASP A 151 4.17 1.00 8.73
CA ASP A 151 2.81 0.93 9.27
C ASP A 151 2.09 2.28 9.05
N PHE A 152 1.46 2.42 7.88
CA PHE A 152 0.65 3.60 7.59
C PHE A 152 -0.68 3.59 8.34
N TYR A 153 -1.16 2.40 8.76
CA TYR A 153 -2.35 2.26 9.58
C TYR A 153 -2.19 3.03 10.89
N SER A 154 -1.18 2.68 11.69
CA SER A 154 -0.94 3.36 12.98
C SER A 154 -0.70 4.87 12.82
N LEU A 155 -0.10 5.28 11.71
CA LEU A 155 0.13 6.70 11.42
C LEU A 155 -1.18 7.46 11.24
N THR A 156 -2.14 6.88 10.53
CA THR A 156 -3.43 7.51 10.27
C THR A 156 -4.42 7.31 11.42
N GLU A 157 -4.38 6.18 12.12
CA GLU A 157 -5.21 5.93 13.32
C GLU A 157 -5.02 6.99 14.40
N ASN A 158 -3.79 7.47 14.58
CA ASN A 158 -3.44 8.46 15.60
C ASN A 158 -3.49 9.92 15.10
N ALA A 159 -3.95 10.17 13.88
CA ALA A 159 -4.06 11.52 13.35
C ALA A 159 -5.23 12.26 14.03
N LYS A 160 -4.96 13.45 14.61
CA LYS A 160 -5.95 14.25 15.36
C LYS A 160 -7.14 14.70 14.51
N GLU A 161 -6.92 14.87 13.21
CA GLU A 161 -7.91 15.34 12.24
C GLU A 161 -7.81 14.44 11.00
N LEU A 162 -8.23 13.19 11.14
CA LEU A 162 -8.09 12.17 10.11
C LEU A 162 -8.76 12.59 8.79
N SER A 163 -9.96 13.18 8.84
CA SER A 163 -10.69 13.64 7.66
C SER A 163 -9.93 14.64 6.80
N ASN A 164 -9.08 15.49 7.41
CA ASN A 164 -8.26 16.46 6.69
C ASN A 164 -7.14 15.83 5.85
N LEU A 165 -6.92 14.53 5.97
CA LEU A 165 -5.91 13.80 5.19
C LEU A 165 -6.47 13.12 3.95
N TYR A 166 -7.79 13.09 3.77
CA TYR A 166 -8.46 12.34 2.71
C TYR A 166 -9.18 13.22 1.69
N VAL A 167 -9.37 12.68 0.49
CA VAL A 167 -10.18 13.26 -0.57
C VAL A 167 -11.62 12.75 -0.44
N ASP A 168 -11.79 11.46 -0.17
CA ASP A 168 -13.04 10.74 -0.30
C ASP A 168 -13.25 9.65 0.78
N GLY A 169 -12.44 9.67 1.82
CA GLY A 169 -12.46 8.66 2.90
C GLY A 169 -11.64 7.41 2.63
N ILE A 170 -11.15 7.21 1.39
CA ILE A 170 -10.29 6.08 1.00
C ILE A 170 -8.93 6.60 0.52
N HIS A 171 -8.92 7.64 -0.30
CA HIS A 171 -7.74 8.17 -0.95
C HIS A 171 -7.21 9.42 -0.25
N LEU A 172 -5.90 9.47 -0.08
CA LEU A 172 -5.22 10.54 0.63
C LEU A 172 -5.05 11.79 -0.27
N ASN A 173 -5.37 12.95 0.27
CA ASN A 173 -5.13 14.24 -0.34
C ASN A 173 -3.63 14.63 -0.27
N PRO A 174 -3.18 15.79 -0.81
CA PRO A 174 -1.77 16.18 -0.77
C PRO A 174 -1.14 16.24 0.63
N GLN A 175 -1.92 16.52 1.68
CA GLN A 175 -1.42 16.50 3.07
C GLN A 175 -1.19 15.08 3.55
N GLY A 176 -2.14 14.17 3.31
CA GLY A 176 -2.01 12.74 3.60
C GLY A 176 -0.86 12.11 2.83
N GLN A 177 -0.74 12.41 1.53
CA GLN A 177 0.40 11.97 0.71
C GLN A 177 1.76 12.45 1.28
N ASN A 178 1.80 13.68 1.79
CA ASN A 178 3.03 14.20 2.40
C ASN A 178 3.35 13.52 3.74
N LEU A 179 2.33 13.10 4.49
CA LEU A 179 2.50 12.33 5.71
C LEU A 179 3.12 10.95 5.40
N LEU A 180 2.60 10.25 4.37
CA LEU A 180 3.18 8.98 3.91
C LEU A 180 4.63 9.16 3.45
N PHE A 181 4.92 10.20 2.66
CA PHE A 181 6.27 10.50 2.22
C PHE A 181 7.24 10.70 3.41
N LYS A 182 6.86 11.53 4.40
CA LYS A 182 7.69 11.79 5.59
C LYS A 182 7.99 10.53 6.40
N THR A 183 7.07 9.58 6.40
CA THR A 183 7.24 8.30 7.10
C THR A 183 8.09 7.35 6.27
N ALA A 184 7.77 7.22 4.99
CA ALA A 184 8.44 6.29 4.09
C ALA A 184 9.93 6.63 3.90
N LYS A 185 10.29 7.92 3.85
CA LYS A 185 11.69 8.34 3.66
C LYS A 185 12.67 7.71 4.65
N LYS A 186 12.22 7.30 5.84
CA LYS A 186 13.06 6.66 6.86
C LYS A 186 13.63 5.30 6.41
N LEU A 187 13.00 4.63 5.44
CA LEU A 187 13.49 3.37 4.87
C LEU A 187 14.49 3.57 3.72
N PHE A 188 14.59 4.80 3.18
CA PHE A 188 15.36 5.08 1.98
C PHE A 188 16.54 6.04 2.23
N ASN A 189 16.78 6.36 3.50
CA ASN A 189 17.94 7.15 3.97
C ASN A 189 19.14 6.25 4.28
#